data_d3ce658678556ca9e8b8040417a465ec
#
_entry.id   d3ce658678556ca9e8b8040417a465ec
#
_cell.length_a   1.000
_cell.length_b   1.000
_cell.length_c   1.000
_cell.angle_alpha   90.00
_cell.angle_beta   90.00
_cell.angle_gamma   90.00
#
_symmetry.space_group_name_H-M   'P 1'
#
loop_
_entity.id
_entity.type
_entity.pdbx_description
1 polymer ?
#
loop_
_entity_poly.entity_id
_entity_poly.type
_entity_poly.pdbx_seq_one_letter_code
_entity_poly.pdbx_strand_id
1 'polypeptide(L)'
;MKKIQLISDKARKRICAGAIAVLTATATFMTVPSGTAFTEGGIAEAADRPVSISSCVISGDQVVCSISCKSLPASDDGMFYLYADEVYEDGAKGKVVAKTSRAKNAQFSFALNLNSADSNLSRKFLVAVRRGGSMVQVSNEHYITNPEAVAAHTSARMTTGKKGILPDQFKLTSDEIRDLGIKQVVYNMNLGYLCGETTDAQYPTISYQYDGQTYKFNGKIVTEYDNIVKVFNLQGIEVTMAILNNGAEATQDLIHPLAKDGHTWSALAWPGYAFNTAEPVGTKHLEAIAAFLGERYSGTENCGQVDNWIIGNEVNARTECYYLGTDDLDVNVNNYVKAFRIFYNGIRSQNAGAQIYNSLDQEWARKSNPGCFLSKDYLDRFNYYMNREGNIDWGLSFHPYDAPLYDPYAWKGQAVYVKNNIKTPYITMQNLHILTDYMQQKDFLAPSGDVRSISLAEIGFTSSFGEDLQAASVAYGYLVAEANPYIDSFMLFRQTDDAHEMESNLALGLCGTDGSHKMAYDVYRNIDGADAASAKKTASDIIGMDIDQMIASGTFLTR
;
A
#
# COMPACT_ATOMS: atom_id res chain seq x y z
N MET A 1 13.96 3.30 -35.41
CA MET A 1 12.80 3.25 -34.51
C MET A 1 12.07 1.93 -34.78
N LYS A 2 12.28 0.92 -33.92
CA LYS A 2 11.49 -0.33 -33.96
C LYS A 2 10.08 0.03 -33.45
N LYS A 3 9.04 -0.30 -34.21
CA LYS A 3 7.64 -0.14 -33.79
C LYS A 3 7.46 -0.91 -32.47
N ILE A 4 7.07 -0.20 -31.41
CA ILE A 4 6.56 -0.81 -30.16
C ILE A 4 5.29 -1.55 -30.55
N GLN A 5 5.31 -2.87 -30.41
CA GLN A 5 4.20 -3.73 -30.82
C GLN A 5 3.08 -3.56 -29.78
N LEU A 6 1.98 -2.99 -30.22
CA LEU A 6 0.79 -2.69 -29.41
C LEU A 6 0.20 -3.98 -28.81
N ILE A 7 -0.17 -3.88 -27.57
CA ILE A 7 -0.83 -4.90 -26.72
C ILE A 7 -2.14 -5.39 -27.37
N SER A 8 -2.47 -6.68 -27.30
CA SER A 8 -3.70 -7.23 -27.91
C SER A 8 -4.96 -6.85 -27.11
N ASP A 9 -6.10 -6.63 -27.78
CA ASP A 9 -7.37 -6.17 -27.16
C ASP A 9 -7.88 -7.05 -26.00
N LYS A 10 -7.54 -8.34 -25.99
CA LYS A 10 -7.95 -9.28 -24.94
C LYS A 10 -7.07 -9.19 -23.69
N ALA A 11 -5.79 -8.90 -23.85
CA ALA A 11 -4.86 -8.63 -22.77
C ALA A 11 -5.13 -7.23 -22.17
N ARG A 12 -5.45 -6.27 -23.02
CA ARG A 12 -5.86 -4.91 -22.65
C ARG A 12 -7.04 -4.89 -21.69
N LYS A 13 -8.10 -5.70 -21.95
CA LYS A 13 -9.25 -5.85 -21.04
C LYS A 13 -8.89 -6.46 -19.67
N ARG A 14 -7.82 -7.27 -19.59
CA ARG A 14 -7.39 -7.92 -18.33
C ARG A 14 -6.61 -6.99 -17.40
N ILE A 15 -5.85 -6.05 -17.94
CA ILE A 15 -5.11 -5.06 -17.14
C ILE A 15 -6.06 -3.93 -16.67
N CYS A 16 -7.07 -3.54 -17.51
CA CYS A 16 -8.11 -2.58 -17.13
C CYS A 16 -9.13 -3.11 -16.11
N ALA A 17 -9.42 -4.44 -16.13
CA ALA A 17 -10.32 -5.02 -15.12
C ALA A 17 -9.76 -4.96 -13.68
N GLY A 18 -8.58 -4.42 -13.52
CA GLY A 18 -7.91 -4.17 -12.24
C GLY A 18 -8.06 -2.77 -11.69
N ALA A 19 -8.70 -1.89 -12.42
CA ALA A 19 -9.04 -0.57 -11.91
C ALA A 19 -10.46 -0.62 -11.34
N ILE A 20 -10.54 -0.60 -10.04
CA ILE A 20 -11.66 -0.16 -9.20
C ILE A 20 -12.82 -1.12 -8.98
N ALA A 21 -12.89 -1.57 -7.75
CA ALA A 21 -14.15 -1.64 -7.05
C ALA A 21 -14.49 -0.23 -6.52
N VAL A 22 -14.94 0.65 -7.37
CA VAL A 22 -15.70 1.79 -6.87
C VAL A 22 -17.07 1.28 -6.52
N LEU A 23 -17.31 1.24 -5.24
CA LEU A 23 -18.53 0.84 -4.57
C LEU A 23 -19.78 1.50 -5.12
N THR A 24 -20.64 0.74 -5.73
CA THR A 24 -22.07 1.03 -5.76
C THR A 24 -22.67 0.63 -4.40
N ALA A 25 -22.37 1.38 -3.34
CA ALA A 25 -23.20 1.37 -2.16
C ALA A 25 -24.49 2.09 -2.51
N THR A 26 -25.47 1.37 -3.01
CA THR A 26 -26.87 1.83 -2.99
C THR A 26 -27.23 2.03 -1.52
N ALA A 27 -27.21 3.29 -1.09
CA ALA A 27 -27.61 3.70 0.24
C ALA A 27 -29.10 3.39 0.44
N THR A 28 -29.38 2.20 0.93
CA THR A 28 -30.69 1.90 1.53
C THR A 28 -30.66 2.57 2.90
N PHE A 29 -31.34 3.71 3.02
CA PHE A 29 -31.50 4.41 4.28
C PHE A 29 -32.23 3.53 5.28
N MET A 30 -31.50 2.86 6.16
CA MET A 30 -32.05 2.36 7.42
C MET A 30 -31.67 3.36 8.50
N THR A 31 -32.69 4.03 9.04
CA THR A 31 -32.59 4.86 10.23
C THR A 31 -32.24 3.97 11.42
N VAL A 32 -30.99 4.05 11.90
CA VAL A 32 -30.55 3.42 13.14
C VAL A 32 -30.80 4.40 14.30
N PRO A 33 -31.40 3.96 15.43
CA PRO A 33 -31.63 4.84 16.56
C PRO A 33 -30.32 5.31 17.18
N SER A 34 -30.23 6.59 17.46
CA SER A 34 -29.14 7.24 18.20
C SER A 34 -29.09 6.71 19.63
N GLY A 35 -28.02 6.05 20.01
CA GLY A 35 -27.73 5.76 21.42
C GLY A 35 -26.90 4.50 21.67
N THR A 36 -25.64 4.49 21.31
CA THR A 36 -24.64 3.69 22.01
C THR A 36 -23.40 4.54 22.22
N ALA A 37 -23.06 4.75 23.50
CA ALA A 37 -21.84 5.39 23.89
C ALA A 37 -20.66 4.53 23.41
N PHE A 38 -19.78 5.10 22.59
CA PHE A 38 -18.53 4.46 22.20
C PHE A 38 -17.64 4.35 23.44
N THR A 39 -17.44 3.13 23.93
CA THR A 39 -16.28 2.83 24.76
C THR A 39 -15.07 2.82 23.84
N GLU A 40 -14.07 3.67 24.14
CA GLU A 40 -12.75 3.54 23.53
C GLU A 40 -12.31 2.08 23.72
N GLY A 41 -12.27 1.31 22.64
CA GLY A 41 -11.75 -0.04 22.63
C GLY A 41 -10.24 0.04 22.84
N GLY A 42 -9.82 0.00 24.10
CA GLY A 42 -8.41 -0.09 24.43
C GLY A 42 -7.82 -1.33 23.74
N ILE A 43 -6.68 -1.15 23.05
CA ILE A 43 -5.84 -2.23 22.55
C ILE A 43 -5.64 -3.21 23.70
N ALA A 44 -6.11 -4.45 23.59
CA ALA A 44 -5.76 -5.48 24.56
C ALA A 44 -4.25 -5.71 24.41
N GLU A 45 -3.46 -5.07 25.27
CA GLU A 45 -2.02 -5.27 25.32
C GLU A 45 -1.76 -6.75 25.56
N ALA A 46 -1.18 -7.42 24.57
CA ALA A 46 -0.62 -8.74 24.78
C ALA A 46 0.41 -8.63 25.90
N ALA A 47 0.26 -9.44 26.96
CA ALA A 47 1.05 -9.35 28.18
C ALA A 47 2.54 -9.16 27.87
N ASP A 48 3.11 -8.08 28.43
CA ASP A 48 4.51 -7.71 28.29
C ASP A 48 5.41 -8.90 28.70
N ARG A 49 6.11 -9.48 27.73
CA ARG A 49 7.06 -10.57 28.01
C ARG A 49 8.31 -10.00 28.69
N PRO A 50 8.99 -10.80 29.53
CA PRO A 50 10.12 -10.30 30.33
C PRO A 50 11.36 -9.92 29.50
N VAL A 51 11.46 -10.39 28.27
CA VAL A 51 12.56 -10.11 27.33
C VAL A 51 12.04 -9.33 26.14
N SER A 52 12.73 -8.26 25.77
CA SER A 52 12.48 -7.46 24.56
C SER A 52 13.64 -7.62 23.61
N ILE A 53 13.36 -7.94 22.34
CA ILE A 53 14.34 -7.80 21.26
C ILE A 53 14.37 -6.31 20.90
N SER A 54 15.48 -5.65 21.18
CA SER A 54 15.65 -4.21 20.98
C SER A 54 16.15 -3.85 19.58
N SER A 55 16.78 -4.79 18.89
CA SER A 55 17.19 -4.67 17.48
C SER A 55 17.41 -6.04 16.88
N CYS A 56 17.12 -6.17 15.59
CA CYS A 56 17.46 -7.33 14.77
C CYS A 56 17.86 -6.80 13.37
N VAL A 57 19.16 -6.78 13.10
CA VAL A 57 19.72 -6.11 11.92
C VAL A 57 20.73 -7.00 11.20
N ILE A 58 20.82 -6.81 9.90
CA ILE A 58 21.86 -7.41 9.06
C ILE A 58 23.16 -6.62 9.23
N SER A 59 24.27 -7.34 9.42
CA SER A 59 25.63 -6.81 9.48
C SER A 59 26.57 -7.74 8.71
N GLY A 60 26.92 -7.36 7.49
CA GLY A 60 27.64 -8.24 6.57
C GLY A 60 26.79 -9.47 6.17
N ASP A 61 27.31 -10.66 6.36
CA ASP A 61 26.64 -11.94 6.10
C ASP A 61 25.88 -12.50 7.31
N GLN A 62 25.80 -11.73 8.38
CA GLN A 62 25.16 -12.13 9.64
C GLN A 62 23.95 -11.29 9.98
N VAL A 63 23.07 -11.88 10.78
CA VAL A 63 22.01 -11.17 11.52
C VAL A 63 22.44 -11.01 12.96
N VAL A 64 22.33 -9.79 13.48
CA VAL A 64 22.65 -9.45 14.87
C VAL A 64 21.38 -9.05 15.60
N CYS A 65 20.99 -9.85 16.61
CA CYS A 65 19.83 -9.55 17.46
C CYS A 65 20.30 -9.15 18.86
N SER A 66 19.92 -7.97 19.33
CA SER A 66 20.17 -7.49 20.68
C SER A 66 18.92 -7.59 21.53
N ILE A 67 19.07 -8.03 22.77
CA ILE A 67 17.96 -8.17 23.72
C ILE A 67 18.22 -7.45 25.03
N SER A 68 17.13 -7.04 25.66
CA SER A 68 17.13 -6.53 27.04
C SER A 68 16.05 -7.21 27.88
N CYS A 69 16.28 -7.35 29.18
CA CYS A 69 15.35 -8.01 30.09
C CYS A 69 14.90 -7.05 31.20
N LYS A 70 13.58 -6.86 31.35
CA LYS A 70 13.00 -6.21 32.54
C LYS A 70 13.30 -7.04 33.80
N SER A 71 13.16 -8.35 33.69
CA SER A 71 13.54 -9.33 34.71
C SER A 71 14.11 -10.58 34.05
N LEU A 72 15.11 -11.21 34.64
CA LEU A 72 15.67 -12.45 34.11
C LEU A 72 14.66 -13.61 34.29
N PRO A 73 14.12 -14.17 33.20
CA PRO A 73 13.20 -15.30 33.30
C PRO A 73 13.90 -16.54 33.88
N ALA A 74 13.19 -17.39 34.63
CA ALA A 74 13.74 -18.64 35.14
C ALA A 74 14.13 -19.55 33.95
N SER A 75 15.25 -20.30 34.10
CA SER A 75 15.76 -21.22 33.07
C SER A 75 16.48 -22.38 33.77
N ASP A 76 16.28 -23.59 33.26
CA ASP A 76 16.88 -24.82 33.81
C ASP A 76 18.40 -24.88 33.58
N ASP A 77 18.90 -24.31 32.49
CA ASP A 77 20.29 -24.38 32.05
C ASP A 77 20.99 -23.01 31.99
N GLY A 78 20.31 -21.94 32.38
CA GLY A 78 20.87 -20.59 32.39
C GLY A 78 21.08 -19.97 31.01
N MET A 79 20.47 -20.52 29.96
CA MET A 79 20.66 -20.08 28.56
C MET A 79 19.41 -19.36 28.03
N PHE A 80 19.64 -18.46 27.07
CA PHE A 80 18.67 -17.99 26.10
C PHE A 80 18.87 -18.69 24.78
N TYR A 81 17.77 -19.02 24.11
CA TYR A 81 17.70 -19.62 22.78
C TYR A 81 16.96 -18.67 21.85
N LEU A 82 17.61 -18.29 20.74
CA LEU A 82 16.96 -17.51 19.68
C LEU A 82 16.42 -18.48 18.64
N TYR A 83 15.10 -18.41 18.42
CA TYR A 83 14.41 -19.14 17.38
C TYR A 83 14.23 -18.25 16.14
N ALA A 84 14.33 -18.84 14.98
CA ALA A 84 13.89 -18.29 13.70
C ALA A 84 12.70 -19.11 13.24
N ASP A 85 11.51 -18.55 13.39
CA ASP A 85 10.25 -19.15 12.97
C ASP A 85 9.90 -18.68 11.55
N GLU A 86 9.22 -19.52 10.79
CA GLU A 86 8.57 -19.09 9.56
C GLU A 86 7.41 -18.13 9.89
N VAL A 87 7.02 -17.31 8.93
CA VAL A 87 5.93 -16.32 9.12
C VAL A 87 4.61 -16.98 9.52
N TYR A 88 4.33 -18.18 9.01
CA TYR A 88 3.13 -18.97 9.32
C TYR A 88 3.22 -19.77 10.65
N GLU A 89 4.38 -19.85 11.28
CA GLU A 89 4.55 -20.55 12.56
C GLU A 89 4.26 -19.59 13.72
N ASP A 90 3.69 -20.08 14.81
CA ASP A 90 3.48 -19.32 16.03
C ASP A 90 4.17 -20.00 17.22
N GLY A 91 5.07 -19.27 17.88
CA GLY A 91 5.64 -19.59 19.19
C GLY A 91 6.72 -20.66 19.22
N ALA A 92 7.98 -20.33 18.93
CA ALA A 92 9.19 -21.15 19.09
C ALA A 92 9.08 -22.56 18.45
N LYS A 93 8.55 -22.64 17.23
CA LYS A 93 8.40 -23.87 16.46
C LYS A 93 9.49 -24.06 15.42
N GLY A 94 10.10 -22.97 14.97
CA GLY A 94 11.17 -22.97 13.99
C GLY A 94 12.50 -23.50 14.50
N LYS A 95 13.58 -23.09 13.87
CA LYS A 95 14.94 -23.54 14.19
C LYS A 95 15.57 -22.66 15.28
N VAL A 96 16.33 -23.25 16.20
CA VAL A 96 17.26 -22.50 17.06
C VAL A 96 18.45 -22.07 16.21
N VAL A 97 18.59 -20.78 15.96
CA VAL A 97 19.67 -20.20 15.14
C VAL A 97 20.86 -19.73 15.97
N ALA A 98 20.63 -19.40 17.26
CA ALA A 98 21.71 -19.04 18.18
C ALA A 98 21.32 -19.31 19.63
N LYS A 99 22.30 -19.37 20.50
CA LYS A 99 22.14 -19.45 21.96
C LYS A 99 23.20 -18.61 22.66
N THR A 100 22.85 -18.05 23.83
CA THR A 100 23.77 -17.26 24.67
C THR A 100 23.46 -17.44 26.15
N SER A 101 24.42 -17.17 27.03
CA SER A 101 24.19 -17.17 28.46
C SER A 101 23.17 -16.10 28.84
N ARG A 102 22.30 -16.42 29.77
CA ARG A 102 21.24 -15.53 30.22
C ARG A 102 21.82 -14.33 30.98
N ALA A 103 21.55 -13.13 30.46
CA ALA A 103 21.98 -11.86 31.05
C ALA A 103 20.88 -10.78 30.87
N LYS A 104 20.96 -9.67 31.63
CA LYS A 104 20.01 -8.54 31.47
C LYS A 104 20.04 -7.93 30.08
N ASN A 105 21.24 -7.88 29.48
CA ASN A 105 21.45 -7.51 28.09
C ASN A 105 22.27 -8.63 27.44
N ALA A 106 21.89 -9.08 26.27
CA ALA A 106 22.61 -10.09 25.53
C ALA A 106 22.48 -9.86 24.02
N GLN A 107 23.36 -10.48 23.26
CA GLN A 107 23.38 -10.38 21.81
C GLN A 107 23.52 -11.78 21.22
N PHE A 108 22.85 -11.97 20.09
CA PHE A 108 22.99 -13.15 19.23
C PHE A 108 23.56 -12.72 17.89
N SER A 109 24.38 -13.59 17.29
CA SER A 109 24.86 -13.42 15.92
C SER A 109 24.75 -14.78 15.24
N PHE A 110 24.21 -14.78 14.02
CA PHE A 110 23.98 -15.99 13.23
C PHE A 110 23.96 -15.66 11.73
N ALA A 111 24.17 -16.65 10.88
CA ALA A 111 24.25 -16.44 9.43
C ALA A 111 22.90 -15.98 8.86
N LEU A 112 22.93 -15.03 7.93
CA LEU A 112 21.76 -14.58 7.17
C LEU A 112 21.30 -15.65 6.17
N ASN A 113 22.23 -16.38 5.56
CA ASN A 113 21.99 -17.42 4.55
C ASN A 113 21.16 -16.92 3.36
N LEU A 114 21.47 -15.71 2.88
CA LEU A 114 20.74 -15.12 1.75
C LEU A 114 20.75 -16.05 0.54
N ASN A 115 19.66 -16.08 -0.23
CA ASN A 115 19.49 -16.90 -1.44
C ASN A 115 19.59 -18.42 -1.21
N SER A 116 19.19 -18.91 -0.08
CA SER A 116 19.14 -20.33 0.25
C SER A 116 17.84 -20.73 0.94
N ALA A 117 17.50 -22.00 0.94
CA ALA A 117 16.34 -22.57 1.64
C ALA A 117 16.34 -22.29 3.16
N ASP A 118 17.50 -21.98 3.72
CA ASP A 118 17.67 -21.61 5.12
C ASP A 118 17.81 -20.08 5.32
N SER A 119 17.36 -19.26 4.35
CA SER A 119 17.43 -17.81 4.45
C SER A 119 16.68 -17.30 5.68
N ASN A 120 17.32 -16.40 6.42
CA ASN A 120 16.75 -15.76 7.59
C ASN A 120 16.10 -14.39 7.28
N LEU A 121 16.05 -13.98 6.01
CA LEU A 121 15.61 -12.64 5.60
C LEU A 121 14.14 -12.34 5.99
N SER A 122 13.25 -13.31 5.79
CA SER A 122 11.80 -13.17 6.04
C SER A 122 11.33 -13.81 7.35
N ARG A 123 12.27 -14.33 8.17
CA ARG A 123 11.94 -15.03 9.41
C ARG A 123 11.52 -14.08 10.53
N LYS A 124 10.69 -14.61 11.45
CA LYS A 124 10.40 -14.01 12.75
C LYS A 124 11.36 -14.56 13.78
N PHE A 125 11.93 -13.68 14.60
CA PHE A 125 12.85 -14.09 15.68
C PHE A 125 12.17 -13.93 17.03
N LEU A 126 12.36 -14.89 17.90
CA LEU A 126 11.89 -14.84 19.28
C LEU A 126 12.86 -15.54 20.22
N VAL A 127 12.87 -15.08 21.48
CA VAL A 127 13.71 -15.66 22.53
C VAL A 127 12.90 -16.63 23.37
N ALA A 128 13.48 -17.79 23.64
CA ALA A 128 12.94 -18.78 24.55
C ALA A 128 13.97 -19.19 25.61
N VAL A 129 13.49 -19.77 26.70
CA VAL A 129 14.29 -20.42 27.75
C VAL A 129 13.83 -21.85 27.96
N ARG A 130 14.69 -22.73 28.44
CA ARG A 130 14.29 -24.06 28.90
C ARG A 130 13.72 -23.97 30.31
N ARG A 131 12.51 -24.47 30.52
CA ARG A 131 11.86 -24.50 31.83
C ARG A 131 11.01 -25.77 31.97
N GLY A 132 11.29 -26.56 33.01
CA GLY A 132 10.62 -27.84 33.23
C GLY A 132 10.82 -28.83 32.06
N GLY A 133 11.99 -28.79 31.42
CA GLY A 133 12.31 -29.62 30.25
C GLY A 133 11.73 -29.13 28.91
N SER A 134 10.86 -28.12 28.90
CA SER A 134 10.23 -27.58 27.69
C SER A 134 10.80 -26.20 27.32
N MET A 135 10.72 -25.83 26.05
CA MET A 135 11.04 -24.47 25.59
C MET A 135 9.85 -23.54 25.81
N VAL A 136 10.10 -22.42 26.48
CA VAL A 136 9.09 -21.41 26.81
C VAL A 136 9.50 -20.08 26.21
N GLN A 137 8.68 -19.55 25.33
CA GLN A 137 8.87 -18.23 24.73
C GLN A 137 8.81 -17.12 25.78
N VAL A 138 9.82 -16.24 25.80
CA VAL A 138 9.95 -15.14 26.77
C VAL A 138 10.04 -13.75 26.16
N SER A 139 10.10 -13.64 24.83
CA SER A 139 10.02 -12.37 24.11
C SER A 139 8.82 -12.34 23.14
N ASN A 140 8.43 -11.14 22.70
CA ASN A 140 7.62 -11.01 21.49
C ASN A 140 8.44 -11.42 20.26
N GLU A 141 7.77 -11.57 19.14
CA GLU A 141 8.37 -11.76 17.82
C GLU A 141 9.01 -10.46 17.33
N HIS A 142 10.03 -10.58 16.50
CA HIS A 142 10.71 -9.44 15.90
C HIS A 142 11.28 -9.85 14.54
N TYR A 143 11.26 -8.93 13.58
CA TYR A 143 11.79 -9.15 12.23
C TYR A 143 13.11 -8.39 12.02
N ILE A 144 13.83 -8.72 10.94
CA ILE A 144 14.91 -7.88 10.42
C ILE A 144 14.34 -6.51 10.04
N THR A 145 15.05 -5.43 10.42
CA THR A 145 14.58 -4.07 10.22
C THR A 145 15.37 -3.27 9.18
N ASN A 146 16.45 -3.83 8.63
CA ASN A 146 17.31 -3.19 7.63
C ASN A 146 17.64 -4.12 6.44
N PRO A 147 16.65 -4.68 5.73
CA PRO A 147 16.90 -5.59 4.61
C PRO A 147 17.72 -4.94 3.48
N GLU A 148 17.67 -3.62 3.34
CA GLU A 148 18.46 -2.83 2.39
C GLU A 148 19.98 -2.97 2.58
N ALA A 149 20.45 -3.44 3.72
CA ALA A 149 21.87 -3.68 3.98
C ALA A 149 22.50 -4.72 3.04
N VAL A 150 21.69 -5.58 2.42
CA VAL A 150 22.14 -6.58 1.44
C VAL A 150 21.71 -6.29 0.02
N ALA A 151 21.08 -5.13 -0.22
CA ALA A 151 20.63 -4.74 -1.54
C ALA A 151 21.82 -4.56 -2.49
N ALA A 152 21.74 -5.21 -3.66
CA ALA A 152 22.72 -5.04 -4.71
C ALA A 152 22.58 -3.68 -5.42
N HIS A 153 21.44 -3.02 -5.26
CA HIS A 153 21.09 -1.79 -5.95
C HIS A 153 20.42 -0.77 -5.02
N THR A 154 20.61 0.50 -5.33
CA THR A 154 19.91 1.62 -4.71
C THR A 154 19.43 2.54 -5.82
N SER A 155 18.14 2.49 -6.11
CA SER A 155 17.54 3.37 -7.10
C SER A 155 17.51 4.81 -6.58
N ALA A 156 17.77 5.76 -7.49
CA ALA A 156 17.60 7.17 -7.20
C ALA A 156 16.20 7.62 -7.59
N ARG A 157 15.60 8.48 -6.79
CA ARG A 157 14.34 9.16 -7.14
C ARG A 157 14.50 9.95 -8.43
N MET A 158 13.52 9.87 -9.33
CA MET A 158 13.53 10.57 -10.62
C MET A 158 12.95 11.98 -10.52
N THR A 159 12.08 12.23 -9.54
CA THR A 159 11.40 13.51 -9.35
C THR A 159 11.17 13.83 -7.88
N THR A 160 10.96 15.11 -7.60
CA THR A 160 10.40 15.59 -6.32
C THR A 160 8.99 16.20 -6.51
N GLY A 161 8.47 16.19 -7.75
CA GLY A 161 7.15 16.73 -8.07
C GLY A 161 6.05 15.77 -7.66
N LYS A 162 4.96 16.30 -7.09
CA LYS A 162 3.83 15.51 -6.55
C LYS A 162 2.78 15.16 -7.60
N LYS A 163 2.80 15.84 -8.76
CA LYS A 163 1.77 15.74 -9.80
C LYS A 163 1.76 14.38 -10.45
N GLY A 164 0.71 13.62 -10.23
CA GLY A 164 0.59 12.25 -10.68
C GLY A 164 -0.78 11.91 -11.26
N ILE A 165 -0.87 10.76 -11.90
CA ILE A 165 -2.10 10.27 -12.51
C ILE A 165 -2.10 8.75 -12.62
N LEU A 166 -3.31 8.13 -12.66
CA LEU A 166 -3.50 6.80 -13.23
C LEU A 166 -3.66 6.93 -14.76
N PRO A 167 -2.65 6.56 -15.54
CA PRO A 167 -2.69 6.71 -16.99
C PRO A 167 -3.63 5.70 -17.65
N ASP A 168 -4.18 6.08 -18.79
CA ASP A 168 -4.85 5.14 -19.70
C ASP A 168 -3.80 4.27 -20.41
N GLN A 169 -3.82 2.97 -20.12
CA GLN A 169 -2.88 2.01 -20.72
C GLN A 169 -2.97 1.94 -22.26
N PHE A 170 -4.06 2.41 -22.85
CA PHE A 170 -4.20 2.48 -24.31
C PHE A 170 -3.55 3.72 -24.90
N LYS A 171 -3.17 4.69 -24.05
CA LYS A 171 -2.57 5.96 -24.44
C LYS A 171 -1.12 6.13 -23.95
N LEU A 172 -0.42 5.05 -23.58
CA LEU A 172 0.95 5.10 -23.03
C LEU A 172 1.96 5.85 -23.94
N THR A 173 1.71 5.85 -25.24
CA THR A 173 2.57 6.53 -26.22
C THR A 173 2.00 7.87 -26.69
N SER A 174 0.90 8.35 -26.10
CA SER A 174 0.35 9.67 -26.40
C SER A 174 1.20 10.76 -25.74
N ASP A 175 1.10 11.97 -26.28
CA ASP A 175 1.79 13.14 -25.71
C ASP A 175 1.06 13.70 -24.48
N GLU A 176 -0.14 13.20 -24.15
CA GLU A 176 -0.98 13.74 -23.08
C GLU A 176 -0.29 13.75 -21.70
N ILE A 177 0.42 12.65 -21.34
CA ILE A 177 1.13 12.56 -20.04
C ILE A 177 2.22 13.63 -19.93
N ARG A 178 2.94 13.87 -21.02
CA ARG A 178 3.96 14.92 -21.09
C ARG A 178 3.33 16.31 -21.09
N ASP A 179 2.24 16.50 -21.83
CA ASP A 179 1.49 17.75 -21.90
C ASP A 179 0.90 18.14 -20.54
N LEU A 180 0.38 17.17 -19.80
CA LEU A 180 -0.08 17.35 -18.42
C LEU A 180 1.04 17.67 -17.43
N GLY A 181 2.30 17.48 -17.78
CA GLY A 181 3.45 17.70 -16.88
C GLY A 181 3.56 16.67 -15.76
N ILE A 182 3.06 15.44 -15.98
CA ILE A 182 3.05 14.38 -14.98
C ILE A 182 4.46 14.01 -14.54
N LYS A 183 4.63 13.79 -13.24
CA LYS A 183 5.88 13.41 -12.57
C LYS A 183 5.82 12.00 -12.01
N GLN A 184 4.65 11.51 -11.67
CA GLN A 184 4.44 10.21 -11.04
C GLN A 184 3.23 9.50 -11.66
N VAL A 185 3.28 8.19 -11.75
CA VAL A 185 2.17 7.36 -12.21
C VAL A 185 1.93 6.20 -11.26
N VAL A 186 0.69 5.74 -11.18
CA VAL A 186 0.30 4.56 -10.40
C VAL A 186 -0.36 3.53 -11.30
N TYR A 187 -0.05 2.24 -11.06
CA TYR A 187 -0.69 1.11 -11.74
C TYR A 187 -0.97 -0.02 -10.77
N ASN A 188 -2.03 -0.79 -11.06
CA ASN A 188 -2.35 -2.01 -10.35
C ASN A 188 -1.64 -3.22 -10.97
N MET A 189 -1.00 -4.03 -10.13
CA MET A 189 -0.34 -5.28 -10.51
C MET A 189 -1.08 -6.47 -9.88
N ASN A 190 -1.82 -7.20 -10.71
CA ASN A 190 -2.63 -8.33 -10.28
C ASN A 190 -1.83 -9.62 -10.27
N LEU A 191 -1.63 -10.22 -9.09
CA LEU A 191 -0.88 -11.46 -8.94
C LEU A 191 -1.49 -12.62 -9.73
N GLY A 192 -2.81 -12.70 -9.81
CA GLY A 192 -3.48 -13.75 -10.59
C GLY A 192 -3.25 -13.67 -12.10
N TYR A 193 -2.81 -12.54 -12.62
CA TYR A 193 -2.40 -12.41 -14.02
C TYR A 193 -0.88 -12.53 -14.17
N LEU A 194 -0.14 -12.03 -13.19
CA LEU A 194 1.32 -12.05 -13.16
C LEU A 194 1.88 -13.46 -13.04
N CYS A 195 1.31 -14.27 -12.13
CA CYS A 195 1.79 -15.61 -11.83
C CYS A 195 1.24 -16.67 -12.80
N GLY A 196 1.97 -17.78 -12.93
CA GLY A 196 1.59 -18.92 -13.72
C GLY A 196 2.26 -19.00 -15.09
N GLU A 197 1.78 -19.94 -15.91
CA GLU A 197 2.33 -20.22 -17.23
C GLU A 197 1.63 -19.38 -18.31
N THR A 198 2.34 -19.14 -19.40
CA THR A 198 1.77 -18.63 -20.64
C THR A 198 1.85 -19.68 -21.73
N THR A 199 0.83 -19.73 -22.59
CA THR A 199 0.80 -20.52 -23.82
C THR A 199 1.28 -19.72 -25.03
N ASP A 200 1.60 -18.44 -24.86
CA ASP A 200 2.06 -17.55 -25.93
C ASP A 200 3.56 -17.77 -26.18
N ALA A 201 3.89 -18.43 -27.29
CA ALA A 201 5.29 -18.75 -27.65
C ALA A 201 6.16 -17.48 -27.87
N GLN A 202 5.56 -16.31 -28.16
CA GLN A 202 6.28 -15.05 -28.30
C GLN A 202 6.75 -14.51 -26.95
N TYR A 203 6.03 -14.86 -25.87
CA TYR A 203 6.27 -14.39 -24.52
C TYR A 203 6.35 -15.59 -23.57
N PRO A 204 7.47 -16.33 -23.57
CA PRO A 204 7.57 -17.58 -22.83
C PRO A 204 7.43 -17.34 -21.32
N THR A 205 6.97 -18.38 -20.62
CA THR A 205 6.93 -18.41 -19.15
C THR A 205 8.32 -18.11 -18.57
N ILE A 206 8.37 -17.19 -17.62
CA ILE A 206 9.59 -16.87 -16.87
C ILE A 206 9.65 -17.80 -15.66
N SER A 207 10.76 -18.58 -15.55
CA SER A 207 11.02 -19.44 -14.40
C SER A 207 11.97 -18.72 -13.45
N TYR A 208 11.57 -18.56 -12.19
CA TYR A 208 12.34 -17.91 -11.14
C TYR A 208 12.67 -18.89 -10.02
N GLN A 209 13.96 -18.98 -9.68
CA GLN A 209 14.42 -19.87 -8.61
C GLN A 209 14.40 -19.11 -7.28
N TYR A 210 13.66 -19.62 -6.32
CA TYR A 210 13.65 -19.08 -4.96
C TYR A 210 13.53 -20.22 -3.95
N ASP A 211 14.37 -20.22 -2.91
CA ASP A 211 14.36 -21.21 -1.82
C ASP A 211 14.37 -22.68 -2.30
N GLY A 212 15.15 -22.95 -3.38
CA GLY A 212 15.27 -24.28 -3.97
C GLY A 212 14.06 -24.75 -4.78
N GLN A 213 13.06 -23.89 -4.98
CA GLN A 213 11.87 -24.15 -5.78
C GLN A 213 11.83 -23.25 -7.01
N THR A 214 11.04 -23.67 -8.02
CA THR A 214 10.82 -22.91 -9.24
C THR A 214 9.41 -22.31 -9.23
N TYR A 215 9.35 -20.99 -9.28
CA TYR A 215 8.11 -20.23 -9.43
C TYR A 215 7.98 -19.74 -10.88
N LYS A 216 6.75 -19.65 -11.37
CA LYS A 216 6.46 -19.34 -12.77
C LYS A 216 5.71 -18.03 -12.87
N PHE A 217 6.17 -17.17 -13.78
CA PHE A 217 5.53 -15.90 -14.09
C PHE A 217 5.12 -15.87 -15.57
N ASN A 218 3.97 -15.29 -15.83
CA ASN A 218 3.41 -15.15 -17.16
C ASN A 218 4.24 -14.14 -17.97
N GLY A 219 5.09 -14.64 -18.88
CA GLY A 219 6.02 -13.79 -19.64
C GLY A 219 5.34 -12.69 -20.46
N LYS A 220 4.09 -12.90 -20.89
CA LYS A 220 3.33 -11.87 -21.60
C LYS A 220 2.94 -10.72 -20.67
N ILE A 221 2.36 -11.03 -19.52
CA ILE A 221 1.94 -10.03 -18.55
C ILE A 221 3.15 -9.29 -17.97
N VAL A 222 4.24 -10.01 -17.68
CA VAL A 222 5.50 -9.39 -17.24
C VAL A 222 6.03 -8.43 -18.29
N THR A 223 6.02 -8.81 -19.58
CA THR A 223 6.45 -7.91 -20.66
C THR A 223 5.57 -6.67 -20.79
N GLU A 224 4.27 -6.79 -20.53
CA GLU A 224 3.34 -5.66 -20.51
C GLU A 224 3.71 -4.67 -19.40
N TYR A 225 3.97 -5.15 -18.17
CA TYR A 225 4.47 -4.29 -17.06
C TYR A 225 5.85 -3.70 -17.36
N ASP A 226 6.79 -4.46 -17.91
CA ASP A 226 8.09 -3.94 -18.34
C ASP A 226 7.96 -2.75 -19.29
N ASN A 227 7.04 -2.84 -20.25
CA ASN A 227 6.81 -1.77 -21.23
C ASN A 227 6.20 -0.53 -20.57
N ILE A 228 5.26 -0.71 -19.64
CA ILE A 228 4.68 0.39 -18.83
C ILE A 228 5.80 1.11 -18.06
N VAL A 229 6.58 0.37 -17.29
CA VAL A 229 7.64 0.93 -16.46
C VAL A 229 8.67 1.68 -17.31
N LYS A 230 9.15 1.06 -18.39
CA LYS A 230 10.13 1.68 -19.29
C LYS A 230 9.65 2.95 -19.97
N VAL A 231 8.39 2.97 -20.45
CA VAL A 231 7.84 4.14 -21.13
C VAL A 231 7.84 5.37 -20.20
N PHE A 232 7.52 5.19 -18.94
CA PHE A 232 7.51 6.29 -17.96
C PHE A 232 8.91 6.65 -17.48
N ASN A 233 9.75 5.66 -17.19
CA ASN A 233 11.13 5.94 -16.76
C ASN A 233 11.94 6.69 -17.84
N LEU A 234 11.72 6.39 -19.12
CA LEU A 234 12.36 7.14 -20.23
C LEU A 234 11.95 8.62 -20.29
N GLN A 235 10.86 8.99 -19.64
CA GLN A 235 10.38 10.36 -19.50
C GLN A 235 10.77 11.00 -18.15
N GLY A 236 11.51 10.29 -17.30
CA GLY A 236 11.86 10.74 -15.94
C GLY A 236 10.66 10.74 -14.98
N ILE A 237 9.67 9.87 -15.24
CA ILE A 237 8.45 9.74 -14.43
C ILE A 237 8.61 8.55 -13.47
N GLU A 238 8.39 8.77 -12.19
CA GLU A 238 8.38 7.74 -11.17
C GLU A 238 7.16 6.83 -11.31
N VAL A 239 7.37 5.53 -11.06
CA VAL A 239 6.34 4.51 -11.17
C VAL A 239 6.02 3.94 -9.79
N THR A 240 4.74 3.94 -9.47
CA THR A 240 4.14 3.26 -8.32
C THR A 240 3.36 2.04 -8.81
N MET A 241 3.59 0.87 -8.18
CA MET A 241 2.82 -0.36 -8.45
C MET A 241 2.07 -0.81 -7.19
N ALA A 242 0.74 -0.96 -7.29
CA ALA A 242 -0.08 -1.54 -6.25
C ALA A 242 -0.24 -3.05 -6.48
N ILE A 243 0.24 -3.87 -5.55
CA ILE A 243 0.20 -5.33 -5.63
C ILE A 243 -1.13 -5.84 -5.09
N LEU A 244 -1.89 -6.54 -5.94
CA LEU A 244 -3.25 -6.97 -5.65
C LEU A 244 -3.40 -8.49 -5.81
N ASN A 245 -4.12 -9.12 -4.87
CA ASN A 245 -4.41 -10.55 -4.90
C ASN A 245 -5.85 -10.80 -5.40
N ASN A 246 -6.01 -10.99 -6.69
CA ASN A 246 -7.32 -11.19 -7.33
C ASN A 246 -7.79 -12.65 -7.42
N GLY A 247 -7.05 -13.62 -6.87
CA GLY A 247 -7.50 -14.99 -6.67
C GLY A 247 -7.76 -15.80 -7.94
N ALA A 248 -6.91 -15.71 -8.96
CA ALA A 248 -6.99 -16.54 -10.15
C ALA A 248 -6.63 -18.02 -9.88
N GLU A 249 -6.88 -18.91 -10.85
CA GLU A 249 -6.59 -20.34 -10.73
C GLU A 249 -5.11 -20.61 -10.37
N ALA A 250 -4.18 -19.89 -11.00
CA ALA A 250 -2.74 -20.01 -10.77
C ALA A 250 -2.27 -19.47 -9.42
N THR A 251 -3.12 -18.82 -8.64
CA THR A 251 -2.78 -18.15 -7.38
C THR A 251 -3.73 -18.51 -6.23
N GLN A 252 -4.36 -19.69 -6.30
CA GLN A 252 -5.24 -20.17 -5.22
C GLN A 252 -4.49 -20.39 -3.91
N ASP A 253 -3.21 -20.67 -3.96
CA ASP A 253 -2.30 -20.78 -2.82
C ASP A 253 -2.00 -19.43 -2.16
N LEU A 254 -2.14 -18.32 -2.88
CA LEU A 254 -1.99 -16.97 -2.36
C LEU A 254 -3.22 -16.45 -1.61
N ILE A 255 -4.37 -17.12 -1.73
CA ILE A 255 -5.60 -16.77 -0.99
C ILE A 255 -5.49 -17.33 0.43
N HIS A 256 -5.62 -16.45 1.44
CA HIS A 256 -5.60 -16.86 2.84
C HIS A 256 -6.69 -17.92 3.13
N PRO A 257 -6.40 -18.99 3.92
CA PRO A 257 -7.36 -20.07 4.19
C PRO A 257 -8.70 -19.58 4.75
N LEU A 258 -8.72 -18.57 5.62
CA LEU A 258 -9.95 -17.97 6.13
C LEU A 258 -10.78 -17.25 5.05
N ALA A 259 -10.18 -16.85 3.94
CA ALA A 259 -10.88 -16.21 2.83
C ALA A 259 -11.50 -17.24 1.86
N LYS A 260 -11.26 -18.54 2.07
CA LYS A 260 -11.83 -19.65 1.29
C LYS A 260 -13.15 -20.18 1.88
N ASP A 261 -13.89 -19.35 2.60
CA ASP A 261 -15.14 -19.68 3.31
C ASP A 261 -16.38 -19.82 2.42
N GLY A 262 -16.21 -19.76 1.10
CA GLY A 262 -17.29 -19.79 0.12
C GLY A 262 -17.84 -18.40 -0.22
N HIS A 263 -17.21 -17.34 0.26
CA HIS A 263 -17.54 -15.98 -0.16
C HIS A 263 -17.37 -15.87 -1.68
N THR A 264 -18.46 -15.47 -2.35
CA THR A 264 -18.44 -15.21 -3.79
C THR A 264 -18.63 -13.72 -4.02
N TRP A 265 -17.71 -13.12 -4.76
CA TRP A 265 -17.81 -11.74 -5.23
C TRP A 265 -18.90 -11.66 -6.29
N SER A 266 -20.15 -11.45 -5.88
CA SER A 266 -21.30 -11.63 -6.75
C SER A 266 -21.61 -10.45 -7.67
N ALA A 267 -21.05 -9.29 -7.46
CA ALA A 267 -21.47 -8.09 -8.18
C ALA A 267 -20.33 -7.17 -8.61
N LEU A 268 -19.16 -7.28 -8.01
CA LEU A 268 -18.02 -6.43 -8.34
C LEU A 268 -17.04 -7.26 -9.16
N ALA A 269 -16.63 -6.75 -10.29
CA ALA A 269 -15.64 -7.39 -11.18
C ALA A 269 -14.26 -7.59 -10.51
N TRP A 270 -14.17 -7.39 -9.21
CA TRP A 270 -12.92 -7.27 -8.48
C TRP A 270 -12.92 -8.00 -7.12
N PRO A 271 -12.52 -9.27 -7.06
CA PRO A 271 -12.21 -9.91 -5.79
C PRO A 271 -10.80 -9.52 -5.34
N GLY A 272 -10.68 -8.78 -4.23
CA GLY A 272 -9.44 -8.59 -3.50
C GLY A 272 -9.39 -9.54 -2.31
N TYR A 273 -8.41 -10.46 -2.28
CA TYR A 273 -8.22 -11.41 -1.18
C TYR A 273 -7.00 -11.04 -0.34
N ALA A 274 -7.10 -11.27 0.97
CA ALA A 274 -5.96 -11.21 1.86
C ALA A 274 -4.88 -12.23 1.45
N PHE A 275 -3.62 -11.84 1.55
CA PHE A 275 -2.47 -12.68 1.23
C PHE A 275 -2.35 -13.86 2.20
N ASN A 276 -1.99 -15.03 1.69
CA ASN A 276 -1.82 -16.25 2.49
C ASN A 276 -0.47 -16.27 3.20
N THR A 277 -0.46 -15.79 4.44
CA THR A 277 0.68 -15.89 5.36
C THR A 277 0.46 -16.95 6.45
N ALA A 278 -0.58 -17.78 6.32
CA ALA A 278 -0.94 -18.81 7.29
C ALA A 278 -0.44 -20.21 6.89
N GLU A 279 -0.03 -20.41 5.64
CA GLU A 279 0.41 -21.70 5.11
C GLU A 279 1.79 -21.60 4.44
N PRO A 280 2.61 -22.67 4.50
CA PRO A 280 3.94 -22.68 3.88
C PRO A 280 3.91 -22.32 2.39
N VAL A 281 2.97 -22.91 1.63
CA VAL A 281 2.90 -22.76 0.17
C VAL A 281 2.63 -21.30 -0.22
N GLY A 282 1.67 -20.64 0.42
CA GLY A 282 1.35 -19.25 0.16
C GLY A 282 2.47 -18.31 0.58
N THR A 283 3.00 -18.49 1.79
CA THR A 283 4.09 -17.67 2.31
C THR A 283 5.33 -17.73 1.41
N LYS A 284 5.77 -18.93 0.99
CA LYS A 284 6.94 -19.08 0.11
C LYS A 284 6.71 -18.52 -1.29
N HIS A 285 5.49 -18.60 -1.79
CA HIS A 285 5.14 -17.99 -3.08
C HIS A 285 5.16 -16.45 -2.97
N LEU A 286 4.64 -15.85 -1.89
CA LEU A 286 4.74 -14.41 -1.65
C LEU A 286 6.18 -13.93 -1.52
N GLU A 287 7.04 -14.68 -0.81
CA GLU A 287 8.48 -14.38 -0.72
C GLU A 287 9.14 -14.39 -2.11
N ALA A 288 8.85 -15.41 -2.94
CA ALA A 288 9.38 -15.51 -4.29
C ALA A 288 8.89 -14.37 -5.21
N ILE A 289 7.62 -13.98 -5.10
CA ILE A 289 7.06 -12.83 -5.82
C ILE A 289 7.77 -11.53 -5.41
N ALA A 290 7.94 -11.29 -4.10
CA ALA A 290 8.58 -10.09 -3.59
C ALA A 290 10.05 -9.99 -4.07
N ALA A 291 10.79 -11.11 -4.04
CA ALA A 291 12.15 -11.16 -4.54
C ALA A 291 12.22 -10.93 -6.05
N PHE A 292 11.37 -11.61 -6.84
CA PHE A 292 11.30 -11.45 -8.29
C PHE A 292 11.01 -10.01 -8.71
N LEU A 293 10.01 -9.38 -8.09
CA LEU A 293 9.61 -8.01 -8.41
C LEU A 293 10.70 -7.01 -8.00
N GLY A 294 11.27 -7.18 -6.80
CA GLY A 294 12.36 -6.33 -6.31
C GLY A 294 13.59 -6.38 -7.20
N GLU A 295 14.01 -7.58 -7.63
CA GLU A 295 15.14 -7.77 -8.54
C GLU A 295 14.85 -7.18 -9.92
N ARG A 296 13.69 -7.53 -10.51
CA ARG A 296 13.35 -7.15 -11.89
C ARG A 296 13.22 -5.66 -12.09
N TYR A 297 12.59 -4.96 -11.14
CA TYR A 297 12.31 -3.53 -11.25
C TYR A 297 13.21 -2.66 -10.37
N SER A 298 14.43 -3.13 -10.11
CA SER A 298 15.45 -2.38 -9.36
C SER A 298 16.16 -1.29 -10.18
N GLY A 299 15.92 -1.23 -11.49
CA GLY A 299 16.64 -0.37 -12.43
C GLY A 299 17.95 -0.98 -12.98
N THR A 300 18.35 -2.18 -12.52
CA THR A 300 19.57 -2.87 -13.00
C THR A 300 19.31 -3.70 -14.26
N GLU A 301 18.15 -4.32 -14.35
CA GLU A 301 17.69 -5.05 -15.52
C GLU A 301 17.14 -4.08 -16.58
N ASN A 302 17.14 -4.47 -17.85
CA ASN A 302 16.53 -3.65 -18.90
C ASN A 302 14.98 -3.65 -18.82
N CYS A 303 14.43 -3.65 -17.61
CA CYS A 303 13.01 -3.67 -17.28
C CYS A 303 12.50 -2.35 -16.71
N GLY A 304 13.42 -1.47 -16.30
CA GLY A 304 13.11 -0.19 -15.67
C GLY A 304 13.07 -0.29 -14.15
N GLN A 305 12.62 0.78 -13.52
CA GLN A 305 12.60 0.97 -12.07
C GLN A 305 11.18 1.25 -11.59
N VAL A 306 10.75 0.53 -10.57
CA VAL A 306 9.56 0.87 -9.78
C VAL A 306 10.04 1.48 -8.46
N ASP A 307 9.65 2.72 -8.23
CA ASP A 307 10.10 3.52 -7.09
C ASP A 307 9.29 3.23 -5.84
N ASN A 308 7.99 3.01 -6.02
CA ASN A 308 7.04 2.86 -4.93
C ASN A 308 6.21 1.59 -5.12
N TRP A 309 5.99 0.86 -4.03
CA TRP A 309 5.19 -0.35 -3.99
C TRP A 309 4.09 -0.24 -2.94
N ILE A 310 2.85 -0.39 -3.35
CA ILE A 310 1.69 -0.41 -2.45
C ILE A 310 1.27 -1.87 -2.26
N ILE A 311 1.17 -2.33 -1.03
CA ILE A 311 0.85 -3.72 -0.71
C ILE A 311 -0.64 -3.85 -0.37
N GLY A 312 -1.39 -4.42 -1.31
CA GLY A 312 -2.86 -4.45 -1.24
C GLY A 312 -3.49 -3.13 -1.70
N ASN A 313 -4.82 -3.06 -1.64
CA ASN A 313 -5.60 -1.86 -1.87
C ASN A 313 -6.62 -1.71 -0.75
N GLU A 314 -6.72 -0.52 -0.14
CA GLU A 314 -7.72 -0.20 0.88
C GLU A 314 -7.95 -1.34 1.87
N VAL A 315 -6.87 -1.80 2.52
CA VAL A 315 -6.87 -3.05 3.29
C VAL A 315 -7.81 -3.03 4.50
N ASN A 316 -8.27 -1.86 4.92
CA ASN A 316 -9.34 -1.68 5.90
C ASN A 316 -10.74 -1.95 5.31
N ALA A 317 -10.94 -1.79 4.00
CA ALA A 317 -12.18 -2.11 3.28
C ALA A 317 -12.30 -3.63 3.06
N ARG A 318 -12.37 -4.38 4.16
CA ARG A 318 -12.24 -5.83 4.22
C ARG A 318 -13.15 -6.59 3.26
N THR A 319 -14.42 -6.21 3.17
CA THR A 319 -15.40 -6.92 2.32
C THR A 319 -15.41 -6.43 0.88
N GLU A 320 -14.56 -5.49 0.54
CA GLU A 320 -14.54 -4.79 -0.74
C GLU A 320 -13.22 -4.96 -1.47
N CYS A 321 -12.10 -4.72 -0.77
CA CYS A 321 -10.79 -4.66 -1.39
C CYS A 321 -9.77 -5.67 -0.84
N TYR A 322 -9.94 -6.17 0.40
CA TYR A 322 -8.95 -7.06 1.04
C TYR A 322 -9.63 -8.11 1.94
N TYR A 323 -10.29 -9.08 1.34
CA TYR A 323 -11.14 -10.04 2.06
C TYR A 323 -10.35 -11.08 2.83
N LEU A 324 -10.61 -11.16 4.15
CA LEU A 324 -10.10 -12.18 5.06
C LEU A 324 -11.24 -12.76 5.90
N GLY A 325 -12.15 -13.49 5.44
CA GLY A 325 -13.20 -14.30 6.10
C GLY A 325 -13.54 -14.07 7.60
N THR A 326 -12.98 -13.07 8.27
CA THR A 326 -13.21 -12.72 9.68
C THR A 326 -13.34 -11.21 9.85
N ASP A 327 -14.16 -10.79 10.81
CA ASP A 327 -14.35 -9.39 11.25
C ASP A 327 -13.48 -9.01 12.48
N ASP A 328 -12.59 -9.91 12.90
CA ASP A 328 -11.61 -9.64 13.94
C ASP A 328 -10.49 -8.74 13.37
N LEU A 329 -10.42 -7.50 13.85
CA LEU A 329 -9.44 -6.52 13.42
C LEU A 329 -8.00 -6.97 13.70
N ASP A 330 -7.75 -7.59 14.86
CA ASP A 330 -6.40 -8.05 15.21
C ASP A 330 -5.93 -9.17 14.31
N VAL A 331 -6.77 -10.13 14.01
CA VAL A 331 -6.46 -11.23 13.08
C VAL A 331 -6.20 -10.68 11.68
N ASN A 332 -7.02 -9.72 11.23
CA ASN A 332 -6.89 -9.11 9.90
C ASN A 332 -5.57 -8.34 9.78
N VAL A 333 -5.32 -7.41 10.71
CA VAL A 333 -4.12 -6.57 10.68
C VAL A 333 -2.85 -7.39 10.90
N ASN A 334 -2.85 -8.38 11.80
CA ASN A 334 -1.69 -9.24 12.01
C ASN A 334 -1.32 -10.03 10.74
N ASN A 335 -2.32 -10.59 10.04
CA ASN A 335 -2.07 -11.25 8.76
C ASN A 335 -1.50 -10.27 7.72
N TYR A 336 -2.06 -9.06 7.64
CA TYR A 336 -1.58 -8.04 6.71
C TYR A 336 -0.14 -7.59 7.02
N VAL A 337 0.21 -7.40 8.30
CA VAL A 337 1.56 -7.06 8.75
C VAL A 337 2.56 -8.13 8.31
N LYS A 338 2.24 -9.41 8.44
CA LYS A 338 3.08 -10.52 7.97
C LYS A 338 3.33 -10.42 6.46
N ALA A 339 2.29 -10.21 5.66
CA ALA A 339 2.41 -10.03 4.21
C ALA A 339 3.23 -8.79 3.86
N PHE A 340 2.94 -7.66 4.51
CA PHE A 340 3.67 -6.41 4.30
C PHE A 340 5.18 -6.58 4.54
N ARG A 341 5.58 -7.28 5.62
CA ARG A 341 6.99 -7.55 5.92
C ARG A 341 7.66 -8.47 4.91
N ILE A 342 6.95 -9.44 4.35
CA ILE A 342 7.47 -10.28 3.26
C ILE A 342 7.84 -9.39 2.06
N PHE A 343 6.91 -8.54 1.61
CA PHE A 343 7.16 -7.63 0.49
C PHE A 343 8.22 -6.59 0.82
N TYR A 344 8.17 -6.00 2.01
CA TYR A 344 9.18 -5.03 2.46
C TYR A 344 10.58 -5.64 2.43
N ASN A 345 10.77 -6.78 3.08
CA ASN A 345 12.07 -7.43 3.15
C ASN A 345 12.53 -7.93 1.77
N GLY A 346 11.65 -8.56 0.99
CA GLY A 346 11.97 -9.08 -0.34
C GLY A 346 12.37 -7.97 -1.32
N ILE A 347 11.59 -6.90 -1.41
CA ILE A 347 11.86 -5.80 -2.35
C ILE A 347 13.07 -4.97 -1.90
N ARG A 348 13.11 -4.57 -0.62
CA ARG A 348 14.19 -3.73 -0.09
C ARG A 348 15.54 -4.44 -0.06
N SER A 349 15.58 -5.76 0.06
CA SER A 349 16.81 -6.55 -0.05
C SER A 349 17.39 -6.58 -1.47
N GLN A 350 16.62 -6.21 -2.47
CA GLN A 350 17.04 -6.09 -3.87
C GLN A 350 17.34 -4.64 -4.25
N ASN A 351 16.48 -3.72 -3.82
CA ASN A 351 16.57 -2.28 -4.10
C ASN A 351 16.40 -1.44 -2.84
N ALA A 352 17.49 -0.91 -2.31
CA ALA A 352 17.49 -0.08 -1.11
C ALA A 352 16.74 1.26 -1.29
N GLY A 353 16.53 1.73 -2.52
CA GLY A 353 15.81 2.97 -2.84
C GLY A 353 14.28 2.82 -2.90
N ALA A 354 13.76 1.58 -2.96
CA ALA A 354 12.33 1.36 -3.07
C ALA A 354 11.58 1.76 -1.79
N GLN A 355 10.43 2.45 -1.93
CA GLN A 355 9.54 2.78 -0.83
C GLN A 355 8.33 1.85 -0.83
N ILE A 356 7.94 1.37 0.36
CA ILE A 356 6.85 0.39 0.51
C ILE A 356 5.73 1.01 1.34
N TYR A 357 4.51 0.98 0.81
CA TYR A 357 3.32 1.60 1.40
C TYR A 357 2.26 0.56 1.79
N ASN A 358 1.58 0.81 2.92
CA ASN A 358 0.25 0.23 3.13
C ASN A 358 -0.79 1.03 2.32
N SER A 359 -2.08 0.63 2.35
CA SER A 359 -3.14 1.34 1.62
C SER A 359 -4.42 1.39 2.42
N LEU A 360 -4.95 2.60 2.61
CA LEU A 360 -6.18 2.85 3.38
C LEU A 360 -7.11 3.83 2.65
N ASP A 361 -8.40 3.66 2.84
CA ASP A 361 -9.44 4.56 2.35
C ASP A 361 -9.71 5.76 3.26
N GLN A 362 -10.66 6.62 2.87
CA GLN A 362 -11.06 7.84 3.58
C GLN A 362 -11.94 7.61 4.82
N GLU A 363 -12.39 6.39 5.11
CA GLU A 363 -13.37 6.07 6.15
C GLU A 363 -12.78 6.14 7.57
N TRP A 364 -12.48 7.35 8.05
CA TRP A 364 -11.69 7.59 9.25
C TRP A 364 -12.38 7.21 10.56
N ALA A 365 -13.59 7.73 10.81
CA ALA A 365 -14.36 7.47 12.03
C ALA A 365 -15.82 7.04 11.74
N ARG A 366 -16.16 6.77 10.50
CA ARG A 366 -17.43 6.22 10.06
C ARG A 366 -17.20 5.34 8.85
N LYS A 367 -17.73 4.16 8.87
CA LYS A 367 -17.71 3.23 7.75
C LYS A 367 -19.07 3.22 7.05
N SER A 368 -19.05 3.16 5.72
CA SER A 368 -20.25 3.00 4.88
C SER A 368 -20.74 1.54 4.92
N ASN A 369 -19.78 0.59 4.96
CA ASN A 369 -20.06 -0.84 5.03
C ASN A 369 -19.73 -1.40 6.43
N PRO A 370 -20.70 -1.98 7.16
CA PRO A 370 -20.47 -2.59 8.47
C PRO A 370 -19.41 -3.70 8.46
N GLY A 371 -19.21 -4.37 7.31
CA GLY A 371 -18.23 -5.44 7.14
C GLY A 371 -16.77 -4.95 7.04
N CYS A 372 -16.54 -3.65 6.84
CA CYS A 372 -15.22 -3.04 6.75
C CYS A 372 -14.73 -2.54 8.11
N PHE A 373 -13.46 -2.15 8.20
CA PHE A 373 -12.86 -1.51 9.38
C PHE A 373 -12.72 0.00 9.15
N LEU A 374 -12.65 0.78 10.21
CA LEU A 374 -12.27 2.19 10.13
C LEU A 374 -10.78 2.29 9.76
N SER A 375 -10.45 3.16 8.84
CA SER A 375 -9.05 3.38 8.44
C SER A 375 -8.18 3.84 9.61
N LYS A 376 -8.72 4.65 10.54
CA LYS A 376 -8.03 5.02 11.77
C LYS A 376 -7.69 3.82 12.65
N ASP A 377 -8.65 2.96 12.94
CA ASP A 377 -8.45 1.81 13.83
C ASP A 377 -7.46 0.81 13.19
N TYR A 378 -7.56 0.64 11.88
CA TYR A 378 -6.64 -0.21 11.12
C TYR A 378 -5.21 0.35 11.14
N LEU A 379 -5.04 1.64 10.91
CA LEU A 379 -3.75 2.34 10.95
C LEU A 379 -3.10 2.24 12.33
N ASP A 380 -3.87 2.49 13.38
CA ASP A 380 -3.38 2.38 14.77
C ASP A 380 -2.89 0.97 15.08
N ARG A 381 -3.66 -0.04 14.67
CA ARG A 381 -3.31 -1.44 14.90
C ARG A 381 -2.11 -1.88 14.06
N PHE A 382 -2.03 -1.44 12.80
CA PHE A 382 -0.89 -1.69 11.92
C PHE A 382 0.39 -1.09 12.52
N ASN A 383 0.34 0.17 12.92
CA ASN A 383 1.47 0.85 13.56
C ASN A 383 1.91 0.17 14.87
N TYR A 384 0.95 -0.29 15.69
CA TYR A 384 1.23 -1.04 16.90
C TYR A 384 2.07 -2.30 16.62
N TYR A 385 1.67 -3.12 15.65
CA TYR A 385 2.42 -4.33 15.29
C TYR A 385 3.79 -3.99 14.69
N MET A 386 3.86 -2.97 13.82
CA MET A 386 5.13 -2.53 13.23
C MET A 386 6.13 -2.09 14.31
N ASN A 387 5.72 -1.31 15.30
CA ASN A 387 6.59 -0.88 16.39
C ASN A 387 6.99 -2.04 17.31
N ARG A 388 6.05 -2.92 17.62
CA ARG A 388 6.28 -4.06 18.52
C ARG A 388 7.24 -5.09 17.95
N GLU A 389 7.19 -5.32 16.64
CA GLU A 389 7.92 -6.37 15.93
C GLU A 389 9.16 -5.87 15.19
N GLY A 390 9.55 -4.63 15.45
CA GLY A 390 10.68 -3.92 14.82
C GLY A 390 10.21 -2.87 13.84
N ASN A 391 10.33 -1.59 14.24
CA ASN A 391 9.95 -0.46 13.40
C ASN A 391 10.79 -0.41 12.13
N ILE A 392 10.14 -0.29 10.98
CA ILE A 392 10.73 -0.14 9.64
C ILE A 392 10.19 1.12 8.98
N ASP A 393 10.83 1.57 7.91
CA ASP A 393 10.42 2.77 7.17
C ASP A 393 9.32 2.45 6.16
N TRP A 394 8.08 2.26 6.65
CA TRP A 394 6.89 2.09 5.82
C TRP A 394 6.24 3.43 5.48
N GLY A 395 5.64 3.55 4.31
CA GLY A 395 4.83 4.69 3.89
C GLY A 395 3.34 4.42 4.01
N LEU A 396 2.53 5.48 3.97
CA LEU A 396 1.07 5.45 3.95
C LEU A 396 0.55 5.86 2.57
N SER A 397 -0.09 4.94 1.85
CA SER A 397 -0.97 5.26 0.73
C SER A 397 -2.37 5.54 1.28
N PHE A 398 -2.92 6.69 0.97
CA PHE A 398 -4.23 7.11 1.45
C PHE A 398 -5.09 7.63 0.29
N HIS A 399 -6.38 7.28 0.28
CA HIS A 399 -7.31 7.63 -0.78
C HIS A 399 -8.37 8.62 -0.27
N PRO A 400 -8.10 9.95 -0.27
CA PRO A 400 -8.96 10.95 0.35
C PRO A 400 -10.11 11.39 -0.57
N TYR A 401 -10.88 10.44 -1.10
CA TYR A 401 -12.05 10.74 -1.91
C TYR A 401 -13.08 11.57 -1.15
N ASP A 402 -13.91 12.27 -1.89
CA ASP A 402 -15.03 13.00 -1.30
C ASP A 402 -16.10 12.07 -0.72
N ALA A 403 -16.89 12.57 0.20
CA ALA A 403 -17.96 11.82 0.84
C ALA A 403 -19.31 12.52 0.63
N PRO A 404 -20.25 11.90 -0.12
CA PRO A 404 -20.11 10.66 -0.88
C PRO A 404 -19.15 10.80 -2.07
N LEU A 405 -18.66 9.68 -2.63
CA LEU A 405 -17.66 9.62 -3.71
C LEU A 405 -17.99 10.51 -4.93
N TYR A 406 -19.26 10.66 -5.25
CA TYR A 406 -19.77 11.48 -6.35
C TYR A 406 -20.00 12.95 -5.97
N ASP A 407 -19.56 13.40 -4.78
CA ASP A 407 -19.68 14.81 -4.39
C ASP A 407 -18.76 15.69 -5.26
N PRO A 408 -19.30 16.68 -6.00
CA PRO A 408 -18.46 17.44 -6.92
C PRO A 408 -17.74 18.63 -6.26
N TYR A 409 -17.87 18.83 -4.95
CA TYR A 409 -17.37 20.02 -4.24
C TYR A 409 -16.25 19.69 -3.25
N ALA A 410 -15.05 19.36 -3.74
CA ALA A 410 -13.91 19.02 -2.89
C ALA A 410 -13.53 20.11 -1.87
N TRP A 411 -13.84 21.38 -2.16
CA TRP A 411 -13.54 22.52 -1.27
C TRP A 411 -14.66 22.83 -0.25
N LYS A 412 -15.81 22.15 -0.36
CA LYS A 412 -16.99 22.43 0.47
C LYS A 412 -17.77 21.15 0.77
N GLY A 413 -17.22 20.32 1.62
CA GLY A 413 -17.81 19.03 1.98
C GLY A 413 -19.13 19.16 2.77
N GLN A 414 -19.88 18.06 2.82
CA GLN A 414 -21.10 17.98 3.62
C GLN A 414 -20.76 17.85 5.11
N ALA A 415 -21.31 18.70 5.98
CA ALA A 415 -21.03 18.73 7.42
C ALA A 415 -21.33 17.41 8.14
N VAL A 416 -22.17 16.54 7.58
CA VAL A 416 -22.48 15.21 8.11
C VAL A 416 -21.31 14.22 7.88
N TYR A 417 -20.48 14.45 6.88
CA TYR A 417 -19.37 13.57 6.50
C TYR A 417 -18.01 14.16 6.86
N VAL A 418 -17.81 15.46 6.71
CA VAL A 418 -16.51 16.12 6.84
C VAL A 418 -16.53 17.13 7.99
N LYS A 419 -15.56 17.00 8.92
CA LYS A 419 -15.40 17.91 10.06
C LYS A 419 -13.94 18.33 10.18
N ASN A 420 -13.70 19.51 10.72
CA ASN A 420 -12.35 20.03 10.95
C ASN A 420 -11.82 19.62 12.34
N ASN A 421 -11.83 18.33 12.64
CA ASN A 421 -11.24 17.75 13.87
C ASN A 421 -11.07 16.23 13.72
N ILE A 422 -10.32 15.62 14.64
CA ILE A 422 -9.97 14.20 14.63
C ILE A 422 -11.17 13.22 14.64
N LYS A 423 -12.36 13.67 15.05
CA LYS A 423 -13.59 12.86 15.04
C LYS A 423 -14.37 13.02 13.72
N THR A 424 -13.72 13.50 12.68
CA THR A 424 -14.33 13.57 11.34
C THR A 424 -14.74 12.17 10.89
N PRO A 425 -15.94 11.97 10.33
CA PRO A 425 -16.33 10.71 9.72
C PRO A 425 -15.39 10.26 8.62
N TYR A 426 -15.01 11.18 7.73
CA TYR A 426 -14.15 10.92 6.57
C TYR A 426 -13.01 11.96 6.52
N ILE A 427 -11.84 11.52 6.04
CA ILE A 427 -10.75 12.43 5.65
C ILE A 427 -10.78 12.56 4.12
N THR A 428 -11.02 13.79 3.66
CA THR A 428 -11.04 14.20 2.26
C THR A 428 -9.94 15.24 2.01
N MET A 429 -9.82 15.77 0.81
CA MET A 429 -8.87 16.85 0.55
C MET A 429 -9.09 18.08 1.44
N GLN A 430 -10.34 18.35 1.82
CA GLN A 430 -10.69 19.53 2.60
C GLN A 430 -10.12 19.52 4.03
N ASN A 431 -9.97 18.36 4.63
CA ASN A 431 -9.47 18.20 6.00
C ASN A 431 -8.23 17.27 6.09
N LEU A 432 -7.47 17.18 4.99
CA LEU A 432 -6.29 16.33 4.85
C LEU A 432 -5.24 16.58 5.94
N HIS A 433 -5.14 17.81 6.46
CA HIS A 433 -4.24 18.16 7.57
C HIS A 433 -4.48 17.29 8.82
N ILE A 434 -5.71 16.80 9.05
CA ILE A 434 -6.00 15.90 10.17
C ILE A 434 -5.19 14.61 10.06
N LEU A 435 -5.06 14.04 8.86
CA LEU A 435 -4.22 12.87 8.62
C LEU A 435 -2.74 13.18 8.85
N THR A 436 -2.25 14.27 8.25
CA THR A 436 -0.83 14.61 8.37
C THR A 436 -0.44 15.03 9.78
N ASP A 437 -1.32 15.72 10.51
CA ASP A 437 -1.12 16.00 11.95
C ASP A 437 -1.11 14.71 12.78
N TYR A 438 -1.98 13.75 12.43
CA TYR A 438 -2.03 12.44 13.09
C TYR A 438 -0.73 11.65 12.90
N MET A 439 -0.17 11.66 11.71
CA MET A 439 1.07 10.97 11.37
C MET A 439 2.34 11.61 11.98
N GLN A 440 2.25 12.82 12.51
CA GLN A 440 3.36 13.47 13.24
C GLN A 440 3.47 13.03 14.71
N GLN A 441 2.55 12.22 15.22
CA GLN A 441 2.66 11.68 16.57
C GLN A 441 3.91 10.81 16.69
N LYS A 442 4.58 10.89 17.84
CA LYS A 442 5.86 10.21 18.11
C LYS A 442 5.86 8.73 17.73
N ASP A 443 4.76 8.02 18.00
CA ASP A 443 4.67 6.58 17.79
C ASP A 443 4.47 6.22 16.31
N PHE A 444 4.15 7.20 15.46
CA PHE A 444 4.03 7.04 14.01
C PHE A 444 5.30 7.41 13.24
N LEU A 445 6.31 8.01 13.88
CA LEU A 445 7.52 8.42 13.17
C LEU A 445 8.29 7.21 12.63
N ALA A 446 8.96 7.42 11.51
CA ALA A 446 9.90 6.47 10.92
C ALA A 446 11.08 6.19 11.88
N PRO A 447 11.87 5.12 11.67
CA PRO A 447 13.06 4.86 12.49
C PRO A 447 14.09 6.00 12.51
N SER A 448 14.11 6.85 11.47
CA SER A 448 14.93 8.07 11.39
C SER A 448 14.45 9.18 12.34
N GLY A 449 13.20 9.13 12.80
CA GLY A 449 12.52 10.20 13.53
C GLY A 449 11.75 11.17 12.64
N ASP A 450 11.75 10.97 11.32
CA ASP A 450 11.00 11.78 10.37
C ASP A 450 9.53 11.33 10.29
N VAL A 451 8.65 12.22 9.83
CA VAL A 451 7.29 11.85 9.45
C VAL A 451 7.35 10.93 8.24
N ARG A 452 6.56 9.85 8.28
CA ARG A 452 6.55 8.86 7.20
C ARG A 452 6.05 9.45 5.89
N SER A 453 6.55 8.93 4.78
CA SER A 453 6.07 9.23 3.43
C SER A 453 4.56 8.97 3.33
N ILE A 454 3.80 9.95 2.79
CA ILE A 454 2.36 9.84 2.56
C ILE A 454 2.09 10.08 1.08
N SER A 455 1.58 9.06 0.41
CA SER A 455 1.16 9.09 -0.99
C SER A 455 -0.36 9.16 -1.06
N LEU A 456 -0.92 10.17 -1.71
CA LEU A 456 -2.32 10.16 -2.11
C LEU A 456 -2.41 9.38 -3.43
N ALA A 457 -2.38 8.03 -3.33
CA ALA A 457 -2.20 7.16 -4.48
C ALA A 457 -3.45 6.99 -5.34
N GLU A 458 -4.59 7.44 -4.84
CA GLU A 458 -5.86 7.40 -5.56
C GLU A 458 -6.78 8.51 -5.07
N ILE A 459 -7.10 9.45 -5.96
CA ILE A 459 -8.03 10.54 -5.70
C ILE A 459 -8.70 10.99 -7.01
N GLY A 460 -10.03 11.09 -7.04
CA GLY A 460 -10.77 11.49 -8.22
C GLY A 460 -11.93 12.43 -7.91
N PHE A 461 -12.28 13.26 -8.88
CA PHE A 461 -13.38 14.23 -8.80
C PHE A 461 -14.27 14.06 -10.02
N THR A 462 -15.58 13.97 -9.79
CA THR A 462 -16.53 13.68 -10.87
C THR A 462 -16.93 14.91 -11.67
N SER A 463 -17.06 14.74 -13.00
CA SER A 463 -17.67 15.70 -13.91
C SER A 463 -19.15 15.44 -14.17
N SER A 464 -19.74 14.41 -13.55
CA SER A 464 -21.16 14.05 -13.78
C SER A 464 -22.15 15.17 -13.43
N PHE A 465 -21.72 16.15 -12.63
CA PHE A 465 -22.54 17.30 -12.21
C PHE A 465 -22.07 18.64 -12.80
N GLY A 466 -21.01 18.63 -13.61
CA GLY A 466 -20.42 19.77 -14.28
C GLY A 466 -18.91 19.64 -14.44
N GLU A 467 -18.40 19.90 -15.63
CA GLU A 467 -16.94 19.89 -15.89
C GLU A 467 -16.24 21.03 -15.16
N ASP A 468 -16.92 22.14 -14.95
CA ASP A 468 -16.45 23.28 -14.18
C ASP A 468 -16.22 22.90 -12.71
N LEU A 469 -17.16 22.16 -12.10
CA LEU A 469 -17.02 21.68 -10.73
C LEU A 469 -15.86 20.68 -10.61
N GLN A 470 -15.71 19.77 -11.57
CA GLN A 470 -14.56 18.88 -11.62
C GLN A 470 -13.25 19.66 -11.72
N ALA A 471 -13.17 20.65 -12.62
CA ALA A 471 -11.97 21.46 -12.83
C ALA A 471 -11.56 22.21 -11.55
N ALA A 472 -12.52 22.80 -10.84
CA ALA A 472 -12.29 23.49 -9.57
C ALA A 472 -11.83 22.51 -8.47
N SER A 473 -12.44 21.31 -8.39
CA SER A 473 -12.07 20.28 -7.42
C SER A 473 -10.68 19.69 -7.67
N VAL A 474 -10.31 19.46 -8.93
CA VAL A 474 -8.95 19.05 -9.33
C VAL A 474 -7.92 20.09 -8.93
N ALA A 475 -8.18 21.38 -9.22
CA ALA A 475 -7.29 22.47 -8.81
C ALA A 475 -7.14 22.55 -7.29
N TYR A 476 -8.24 22.51 -6.56
CA TYR A 476 -8.26 22.56 -5.11
C TYR A 476 -7.49 21.40 -4.50
N GLY A 477 -7.81 20.16 -4.92
CA GLY A 477 -7.15 18.96 -4.40
C GLY A 477 -5.66 18.97 -4.64
N TYR A 478 -5.21 19.29 -5.86
CA TYR A 478 -3.79 19.37 -6.18
C TYR A 478 -3.06 20.43 -5.35
N LEU A 479 -3.61 21.64 -5.25
CA LEU A 479 -2.98 22.73 -4.50
C LEU A 479 -2.94 22.48 -3.00
N VAL A 480 -3.93 21.79 -2.42
CA VAL A 480 -3.91 21.34 -1.01
C VAL A 480 -2.77 20.33 -0.81
N ALA A 481 -2.62 19.37 -1.72
CA ALA A 481 -1.53 18.39 -1.65
C ALA A 481 -0.16 19.06 -1.84
N GLU A 482 -0.05 20.00 -2.80
CA GLU A 482 1.20 20.73 -3.07
C GLU A 482 1.65 21.58 -1.88
N ALA A 483 0.70 22.24 -1.21
CA ALA A 483 0.98 23.07 -0.03
C ALA A 483 1.33 22.26 1.24
N ASN A 484 0.99 20.97 1.29
CA ASN A 484 1.24 20.13 2.46
C ASN A 484 2.62 19.46 2.38
N PRO A 485 3.59 19.79 3.28
CA PRO A 485 4.96 19.30 3.17
C PRO A 485 5.11 17.80 3.46
N TYR A 486 4.09 17.13 3.99
CA TYR A 486 4.10 15.70 4.35
C TYR A 486 3.47 14.81 3.28
N ILE A 487 2.97 15.40 2.19
CA ILE A 487 2.43 14.65 1.05
C ILE A 487 3.49 14.57 -0.04
N ASP A 488 3.80 13.37 -0.49
CA ASP A 488 4.85 13.13 -1.50
C ASP A 488 4.29 12.95 -2.91
N SER A 489 3.02 12.57 -3.04
CA SER A 489 2.39 12.38 -4.34
C SER A 489 0.88 12.66 -4.30
N PHE A 490 0.35 13.09 -5.43
CA PHE A 490 -1.07 13.29 -5.71
C PHE A 490 -1.40 12.59 -7.02
N MET A 491 -1.93 11.35 -6.92
CA MET A 491 -2.25 10.52 -8.08
C MET A 491 -3.71 10.71 -8.47
N LEU A 492 -3.95 11.59 -9.45
CA LEU A 492 -5.30 11.82 -9.93
C LEU A 492 -5.85 10.56 -10.61
N PHE A 493 -6.98 10.13 -10.17
CA PHE A 493 -7.74 9.05 -10.72
C PHE A 493 -8.90 9.64 -11.54
N ARG A 494 -8.83 9.71 -12.90
CA ARG A 494 -7.89 9.06 -13.81
C ARG A 494 -7.72 9.86 -15.14
N GLN A 495 -6.90 9.37 -16.08
CA GLN A 495 -6.70 10.06 -17.36
C GLN A 495 -7.96 10.08 -18.24
N THR A 496 -8.60 8.92 -18.44
CA THR A 496 -9.79 8.77 -19.31
C THR A 496 -10.93 8.19 -18.49
N ASP A 497 -12.16 8.68 -18.70
CA ASP A 497 -13.37 8.14 -18.08
C ASP A 497 -13.48 6.63 -18.28
N ASP A 498 -14.01 5.95 -17.30
CA ASP A 498 -14.44 4.56 -17.41
C ASP A 498 -15.97 4.48 -17.52
N ALA A 499 -16.46 3.79 -18.54
CA ALA A 499 -17.89 3.73 -18.83
C ALA A 499 -18.70 3.06 -17.69
N HIS A 500 -18.09 2.11 -16.97
CA HIS A 500 -18.76 1.43 -15.86
C HIS A 500 -18.84 2.32 -14.61
N GLU A 501 -17.78 3.10 -14.33
CA GLU A 501 -17.79 4.06 -13.22
C GLU A 501 -18.80 5.19 -13.44
N MET A 502 -18.95 5.63 -14.70
CA MET A 502 -19.93 6.64 -15.08
C MET A 502 -21.38 6.25 -14.78
N GLU A 503 -21.71 4.93 -14.77
CA GLU A 503 -23.02 4.43 -14.35
C GLU A 503 -23.34 4.80 -12.88
N SER A 504 -22.31 5.04 -12.08
CA SER A 504 -22.41 5.45 -10.67
C SER A 504 -22.16 6.95 -10.44
N ASN A 505 -22.26 7.78 -11.49
CA ASN A 505 -21.93 9.21 -11.47
C ASN A 505 -20.45 9.51 -11.16
N LEU A 506 -19.54 8.61 -11.56
CA LEU A 506 -18.10 8.72 -11.34
C LEU A 506 -17.37 8.93 -12.68
N ALA A 507 -17.68 10.02 -13.37
CA ALA A 507 -16.95 10.47 -14.54
C ALA A 507 -15.66 11.18 -14.09
N LEU A 508 -14.66 10.39 -13.65
CA LEU A 508 -13.46 10.88 -12.95
C LEU A 508 -12.31 11.28 -13.89
N GLY A 509 -12.38 10.89 -15.18
CA GLY A 509 -11.34 11.16 -16.17
C GLY A 509 -11.14 12.65 -16.43
N LEU A 510 -9.91 13.03 -16.77
CA LEU A 510 -9.60 14.32 -17.39
C LEU A 510 -10.06 14.35 -18.86
N CYS A 511 -10.17 13.18 -19.48
CA CYS A 511 -10.69 12.99 -20.83
C CYS A 511 -11.98 12.16 -20.79
N GLY A 512 -12.90 12.45 -21.70
CA GLY A 512 -14.07 11.62 -21.93
C GLY A 512 -13.69 10.26 -22.56
N THR A 513 -14.65 9.32 -22.59
CA THR A 513 -14.47 7.99 -23.22
C THR A 513 -14.16 8.08 -24.72
N ASP A 514 -14.53 9.16 -25.37
CA ASP A 514 -14.23 9.48 -26.79
C ASP A 514 -12.85 10.12 -26.99
N GLY A 515 -12.13 10.39 -25.90
CA GLY A 515 -10.82 11.04 -25.87
C GLY A 515 -10.87 12.57 -25.89
N SER A 516 -12.05 13.19 -25.83
CA SER A 516 -12.18 14.65 -25.71
C SER A 516 -11.63 15.14 -24.37
N HIS A 517 -10.87 16.24 -24.39
CA HIS A 517 -10.38 16.86 -23.16
C HIS A 517 -11.52 17.61 -22.48
N LYS A 518 -11.68 17.39 -21.17
CA LYS A 518 -12.60 18.16 -20.32
C LYS A 518 -11.93 19.44 -19.80
N MET A 519 -12.71 20.35 -19.23
CA MET A 519 -12.18 21.57 -18.61
C MET A 519 -11.10 21.29 -17.55
N ALA A 520 -11.25 20.20 -16.81
CA ALA A 520 -10.28 19.74 -15.81
C ALA A 520 -8.91 19.38 -16.40
N TYR A 521 -8.84 18.93 -17.67
CA TYR A 521 -7.58 18.66 -18.37
C TYR A 521 -6.74 19.92 -18.47
N ASP A 522 -7.30 21.01 -18.98
CA ASP A 522 -6.58 22.28 -19.15
C ASP A 522 -6.19 22.90 -17.81
N VAL A 523 -7.04 22.81 -16.80
CA VAL A 523 -6.73 23.27 -15.45
C VAL A 523 -5.58 22.47 -14.85
N TYR A 524 -5.64 21.13 -14.92
CA TYR A 524 -4.59 20.26 -14.37
C TYR A 524 -3.26 20.42 -15.11
N ARG A 525 -3.30 20.56 -16.44
CA ARG A 525 -2.11 20.84 -17.25
C ARG A 525 -1.36 22.08 -16.77
N ASN A 526 -2.10 23.14 -16.51
CA ASN A 526 -1.54 24.47 -16.27
C ASN A 526 -1.27 24.79 -14.80
N ILE A 527 -1.83 24.06 -13.83
CA ILE A 527 -1.92 24.45 -12.40
C ILE A 527 -0.56 24.72 -11.72
N ASP A 528 0.53 24.11 -12.20
CA ASP A 528 1.90 24.21 -11.69
C ASP A 528 2.90 24.73 -12.75
N GLY A 529 2.39 25.15 -13.92
CA GLY A 529 3.16 25.65 -15.05
C GLY A 529 3.20 27.17 -15.18
N ALA A 530 3.60 27.64 -16.35
CA ALA A 530 3.68 29.07 -16.68
C ALA A 530 2.30 29.77 -16.61
N ASP A 531 1.23 29.04 -16.89
CA ASP A 531 -0.14 29.54 -16.90
C ASP A 531 -0.91 29.27 -15.59
N ALA A 532 -0.20 28.96 -14.50
CA ALA A 532 -0.79 28.64 -13.20
C ALA A 532 -1.76 29.72 -12.69
N ALA A 533 -1.45 31.01 -12.92
CA ALA A 533 -2.32 32.11 -12.54
C ALA A 533 -3.70 32.03 -13.23
N SER A 534 -3.75 31.60 -14.51
CA SER A 534 -5.01 31.43 -15.25
C SER A 534 -5.81 30.24 -14.73
N ALA A 535 -5.16 29.11 -14.49
CA ALA A 535 -5.80 27.91 -13.94
C ALA A 535 -6.38 28.17 -12.54
N LYS A 536 -5.62 28.83 -11.66
CA LYS A 536 -6.06 29.25 -10.31
C LYS A 536 -7.21 30.26 -10.37
N LYS A 537 -7.16 31.20 -11.30
CA LYS A 537 -8.26 32.16 -11.51
C LYS A 537 -9.54 31.43 -11.93
N THR A 538 -9.46 30.51 -12.88
CA THR A 538 -10.59 29.69 -13.32
C THR A 538 -11.23 28.96 -12.13
N ALA A 539 -10.43 28.29 -11.31
CA ALA A 539 -10.92 27.59 -10.11
C ALA A 539 -11.54 28.59 -9.10
N SER A 540 -10.90 29.74 -8.87
CA SER A 540 -11.39 30.77 -7.95
C SER A 540 -12.74 31.35 -8.38
N ASP A 541 -12.93 31.58 -9.67
CA ASP A 541 -14.19 32.08 -10.21
C ASP A 541 -15.35 31.08 -9.99
N ILE A 542 -15.08 29.77 -10.11
CA ILE A 542 -16.06 28.70 -9.89
C ILE A 542 -16.34 28.52 -8.39
N ILE A 543 -15.31 28.53 -7.56
CA ILE A 543 -15.40 28.40 -6.09
C ILE A 543 -16.09 29.61 -5.50
N GLY A 544 -15.96 30.79 -6.12
CA GLY A 544 -16.43 32.09 -5.61
C GLY A 544 -15.52 32.70 -4.54
N MET A 545 -14.27 32.25 -4.45
CA MET A 545 -13.25 32.70 -3.50
C MET A 545 -11.85 32.49 -4.09
N ASP A 546 -10.89 33.35 -3.75
CA ASP A 546 -9.50 33.18 -4.14
C ASP A 546 -8.94 31.87 -3.57
N ILE A 547 -8.51 30.97 -4.45
CA ILE A 547 -8.09 29.62 -4.06
C ILE A 547 -6.79 29.62 -3.25
N ASP A 548 -5.83 30.48 -3.59
CA ASP A 548 -4.56 30.59 -2.86
C ASP A 548 -4.80 31.11 -1.44
N GLN A 549 -5.68 32.13 -1.30
CA GLN A 549 -6.07 32.65 0.01
C GLN A 549 -6.83 31.60 0.83
N MET A 550 -7.72 30.85 0.18
CA MET A 550 -8.49 29.79 0.82
C MET A 550 -7.58 28.71 1.42
N ILE A 551 -6.58 28.25 0.68
CA ILE A 551 -5.63 27.24 1.13
C ILE A 551 -4.71 27.80 2.20
N ALA A 552 -4.12 28.99 1.99
CA ALA A 552 -3.21 29.63 2.95
C ALA A 552 -3.85 29.92 4.31
N SER A 553 -5.16 30.22 4.33
CA SER A 553 -5.90 30.48 5.57
C SER A 553 -6.47 29.23 6.23
N GLY A 554 -6.39 28.06 5.58
CA GLY A 554 -7.06 26.84 6.05
C GLY A 554 -8.58 26.99 6.11
N THR A 555 -9.16 27.72 5.16
CA THR A 555 -10.62 27.96 5.12
C THR A 555 -11.37 26.64 5.02
N PHE A 556 -12.26 26.39 5.99
CA PHE A 556 -13.07 25.18 6.04
C PHE A 556 -14.54 25.54 5.85
N LEU A 557 -15.08 25.19 4.68
CA LEU A 557 -16.48 25.45 4.31
C LEU A 557 -17.29 24.15 4.39
N THR A 558 -18.54 24.26 4.86
CA THR A 558 -19.47 23.10 4.86
C THR A 558 -20.81 23.49 4.24
N ARG A 559 -21.55 22.48 3.79
CA ARG A 559 -22.92 22.59 3.29
C ARG A 559 -23.84 21.52 3.90
#